data_fb03c5b45f1095798bb2891c77a844d3
#
_entry.id   fb03c5b45f1095798bb2891c77a844d3
#
_cell.length_a   1.000
_cell.length_b   1.000
_cell.length_c   1.000
_cell.angle_alpha   90.00
_cell.angle_beta   90.00
_cell.angle_gamma   90.00
#
_symmetry.space_group_name_H-M   'P 1'
#
loop_
_entity.id
_entity.type
_entity.pdbx_description
1 polymer ?
#
loop_
_entity_poly.entity_id
_entity_poly.type
_entity_poly.pdbx_seq_one_letter_code
_entity_poly.pdbx_strand_id
1 'polypeptide(L)'
;MKVKKFIFKAACTAMSALMLCTSIPAFAAAEADEIAISNPYANIDWDNVNQYKTALHTHTNASDGDQTLKASLERHYETGFDVVAITDHGTVDYNWCTPVGSNLVGKVLKLVGKTDLNLEYLGESGTFADGMTYEMVTRSGDDYLVMGDGREIMRIPYGIENNAVSVNAHVNSWFAEFQNNAPCDYRAAVRGADKAGAISIINHPGEYSKARYELFTDDAYDLSDPAYRYYFQKIYGLVDKYDSCLGVDMNSKGDDRTRNDRKFWDLMLTKAAEEGKTVYGFCSSDAHQLDKIDTGSTLVLAENKTSADIRSALENGEFFGYSTCIQNGDELAQIAAAIKEFYGEDDELYTTLADICTRYEAERAEKAQKAKKSNVGVKYQAIDGEGYFCKEARPEITEITVDDKENTITVDSDNTAIVRWISDGKLIATTKASDGMIDLDDYKDVLGGYVRAEVFGEGGVIYTQAFTINAEEKAEQKNISINLGMFDFIIMDLNMYFGLLARGIKALFN
;
A
#
# COMPACT_ATOMS: atom_id res chain seq x y z
N MET A 1 -40.70 -0.88 29.06
CA MET A 1 -39.52 -1.42 28.42
C MET A 1 -38.85 -2.52 29.27
N LYS A 2 -39.65 -3.43 29.87
CA LYS A 2 -39.17 -4.52 30.75
C LYS A 2 -39.76 -5.91 30.39
N VAL A 3 -40.32 -6.10 29.22
CA VAL A 3 -41.01 -7.34 28.83
C VAL A 3 -40.25 -8.15 27.75
N LYS A 4 -39.28 -7.58 27.06
CA LYS A 4 -38.50 -8.28 26.00
C LYS A 4 -37.28 -9.06 26.50
N LYS A 5 -36.85 -8.90 27.75
CA LYS A 5 -35.73 -9.66 28.36
C LYS A 5 -36.12 -10.99 29.00
N PHE A 6 -37.42 -11.33 29.08
CA PHE A 6 -37.84 -12.54 29.75
C PHE A 6 -38.13 -13.72 28.82
N ILE A 7 -38.24 -13.49 27.52
CA ILE A 7 -38.56 -14.55 26.54
C ILE A 7 -37.30 -15.28 26.05
N PHE A 8 -36.12 -14.64 26.12
CA PHE A 8 -34.88 -15.28 25.64
C PHE A 8 -34.21 -16.22 26.66
N LYS A 9 -34.57 -16.15 27.95
CA LYS A 9 -34.04 -17.06 28.99
C LYS A 9 -34.88 -18.33 29.21
N ALA A 10 -36.07 -18.41 28.63
CA ALA A 10 -36.95 -19.58 28.79
C ALA A 10 -36.79 -20.61 27.66
N ALA A 11 -36.08 -20.30 26.58
CA ALA A 11 -35.89 -21.23 25.47
C ALA A 11 -34.64 -22.14 25.64
N CYS A 12 -33.72 -21.82 26.52
CA CYS A 12 -32.49 -22.61 26.74
C CYS A 12 -32.58 -23.66 27.83
N THR A 13 -33.73 -23.81 28.56
CA THR A 13 -33.84 -24.73 29.68
C THR A 13 -34.85 -25.90 29.46
N ALA A 14 -35.40 -26.04 28.27
CA ALA A 14 -36.39 -27.09 27.95
C ALA A 14 -35.94 -28.12 26.93
N MET A 15 -34.65 -28.20 26.60
CA MET A 15 -34.08 -29.17 25.62
C MET A 15 -33.10 -30.18 26.24
N SER A 16 -33.16 -30.40 27.54
CA SER A 16 -32.29 -31.38 28.22
C SER A 16 -33.10 -32.44 28.91
N ALA A 17 -33.96 -33.19 28.23
CA ALA A 17 -34.48 -34.48 28.70
C ALA A 17 -35.37 -35.11 27.62
N LEU A 18 -34.77 -35.75 26.62
CA LEU A 18 -35.30 -36.98 25.96
C LEU A 18 -34.17 -37.62 25.12
N MET A 19 -33.23 -38.27 25.80
CA MET A 19 -32.42 -39.31 25.17
C MET A 19 -33.16 -40.64 25.32
N LEU A 20 -33.79 -41.09 24.27
CA LEU A 20 -34.16 -42.49 24.07
C LEU A 20 -33.50 -42.96 22.76
N CYS A 21 -32.70 -43.99 22.89
CA CYS A 21 -31.95 -44.68 21.88
C CYS A 21 -32.73 -44.94 20.58
N THR A 22 -32.38 -44.22 19.53
CA THR A 22 -32.49 -44.72 18.16
C THR A 22 -31.11 -44.59 17.55
N SER A 23 -30.62 -45.67 16.98
CA SER A 23 -29.40 -45.72 16.19
C SER A 23 -29.48 -44.64 15.10
N ILE A 24 -28.85 -43.51 15.38
CA ILE A 24 -28.62 -42.47 14.39
C ILE A 24 -27.57 -43.07 13.44
N PRO A 25 -27.87 -43.19 12.11
CA PRO A 25 -26.80 -43.43 11.17
C PRO A 25 -25.80 -42.28 11.38
N ALA A 26 -24.52 -42.62 11.50
CA ALA A 26 -23.48 -41.65 11.43
C ALA A 26 -23.70 -40.88 10.12
N PHE A 27 -24.24 -39.66 10.20
CA PHE A 27 -24.06 -38.71 9.13
C PHE A 27 -22.55 -38.58 9.03
N ALA A 28 -21.98 -39.08 7.94
CA ALA A 28 -20.66 -38.61 7.47
C ALA A 28 -20.78 -37.07 7.55
N ALA A 29 -19.91 -36.45 8.29
CA ALA A 29 -19.71 -35.01 8.16
C ALA A 29 -19.59 -34.79 6.65
N ALA A 30 -20.43 -33.93 6.08
CA ALA A 30 -20.21 -33.47 4.74
C ALA A 30 -18.76 -32.95 4.75
N GLU A 31 -17.91 -33.53 3.93
CA GLU A 31 -16.60 -32.94 3.67
C GLU A 31 -16.90 -31.48 3.35
N ALA A 32 -16.31 -30.56 4.12
CA ALA A 32 -16.38 -29.15 3.80
C ALA A 32 -15.89 -29.01 2.35
N ASP A 33 -16.64 -28.26 1.53
CA ASP A 33 -16.17 -27.99 0.17
C ASP A 33 -14.80 -27.33 0.31
N GLU A 34 -13.76 -28.01 -0.17
CA GLU A 34 -12.36 -27.59 -0.06
C GLU A 34 -12.20 -26.26 -0.80
N ILE A 35 -11.77 -25.22 -0.08
CA ILE A 35 -11.47 -23.91 -0.66
C ILE A 35 -10.00 -23.91 -1.04
N ALA A 36 -9.69 -23.87 -2.33
CA ALA A 36 -8.31 -23.73 -2.79
C ALA A 36 -7.79 -22.32 -2.49
N ILE A 37 -6.76 -22.20 -1.64
CA ILE A 37 -6.18 -20.94 -1.21
C ILE A 37 -4.78 -20.78 -1.81
N SER A 38 -4.60 -19.84 -2.72
CA SER A 38 -3.26 -19.50 -3.24
C SER A 38 -2.56 -18.58 -2.25
N ASN A 39 -1.53 -19.10 -1.59
CA ASN A 39 -0.75 -18.40 -0.59
C ASN A 39 0.48 -17.72 -1.22
N PRO A 40 0.60 -16.39 -1.25
CA PRO A 40 1.78 -15.69 -1.78
C PRO A 40 3.06 -15.95 -0.96
N TYR A 41 2.92 -16.47 0.26
CA TYR A 41 4.02 -16.74 1.19
C TYR A 41 4.36 -18.23 1.32
N ALA A 42 3.82 -19.08 0.44
CA ALA A 42 3.99 -20.54 0.52
C ALA A 42 5.46 -21.01 0.45
N ASN A 43 6.34 -20.21 -0.12
CA ASN A 43 7.76 -20.54 -0.28
C ASN A 43 8.67 -19.89 0.77
N ILE A 44 8.12 -19.13 1.71
CA ILE A 44 8.90 -18.45 2.74
C ILE A 44 9.38 -19.45 3.79
N ASP A 45 10.67 -19.47 4.02
CA ASP A 45 11.28 -20.15 5.17
C ASP A 45 11.29 -19.20 6.38
N TRP A 46 10.23 -19.28 7.18
CA TRP A 46 10.01 -18.36 8.32
C TRP A 46 11.10 -18.44 9.39
N ASP A 47 11.84 -19.54 9.46
CA ASP A 47 12.96 -19.70 10.41
C ASP A 47 14.22 -18.91 9.99
N ASN A 48 14.36 -18.59 8.68
CA ASN A 48 15.58 -18.00 8.13
C ASN A 48 15.35 -16.69 7.34
N VAL A 49 14.10 -16.31 7.08
CA VAL A 49 13.78 -15.09 6.33
C VAL A 49 14.03 -13.84 7.19
N ASN A 50 14.49 -12.77 6.53
CA ASN A 50 14.56 -11.44 7.11
C ASN A 50 13.46 -10.56 6.54
N GLN A 51 12.92 -9.63 7.34
CA GLN A 51 11.97 -8.61 6.90
C GLN A 51 12.71 -7.29 6.72
N TYR A 52 13.23 -7.04 5.53
CA TYR A 52 13.98 -5.83 5.22
C TYR A 52 13.06 -4.63 5.03
N LYS A 53 13.17 -3.63 5.90
CA LYS A 53 12.45 -2.36 5.76
C LYS A 53 13.00 -1.60 4.56
N THR A 54 12.19 -1.49 3.52
CA THR A 54 12.60 -1.01 2.20
C THR A 54 11.86 0.27 1.82
N ALA A 55 12.61 1.32 1.48
CA ALA A 55 12.08 2.52 0.84
C ALA A 55 12.13 2.36 -0.68
N LEU A 56 10.96 2.28 -1.32
CA LEU A 56 10.84 2.13 -2.77
C LEU A 56 10.52 3.44 -3.50
N HIS A 57 10.21 4.52 -2.75
CA HIS A 57 9.81 5.80 -3.31
C HIS A 57 10.23 6.95 -2.39
N THR A 58 11.24 7.68 -2.81
CA THR A 58 11.83 8.80 -2.06
C THR A 58 12.46 9.81 -3.01
N HIS A 59 12.21 11.10 -2.75
CA HIS A 59 12.74 12.22 -3.51
C HIS A 59 13.85 12.95 -2.76
N THR A 60 14.74 13.56 -3.53
CA THR A 60 15.77 14.45 -3.04
C THR A 60 15.68 15.80 -3.77
N ASN A 61 16.54 16.74 -3.40
CA ASN A 61 16.64 18.01 -4.09
C ASN A 61 17.25 17.90 -5.52
N ALA A 62 17.53 16.69 -5.99
CA ALA A 62 17.81 16.45 -7.41
C ALA A 62 16.54 16.58 -8.27
N SER A 63 15.36 16.42 -7.69
CA SER A 63 14.05 16.72 -8.29
C SER A 63 13.30 17.79 -7.51
N ASP A 64 12.33 17.44 -6.71
CA ASP A 64 11.43 18.33 -5.99
C ASP A 64 11.34 18.05 -4.49
N GLY A 65 12.17 17.17 -3.96
CA GLY A 65 12.35 16.98 -2.53
C GLY A 65 13.10 18.17 -1.88
N ASP A 66 12.79 18.46 -0.62
CA ASP A 66 13.44 19.53 0.15
C ASP A 66 14.80 19.10 0.72
N GLN A 67 15.04 17.79 0.85
CA GLN A 67 16.24 17.23 1.47
C GLN A 67 17.34 16.88 0.45
N THR A 68 18.61 17.00 0.89
CA THR A 68 19.75 16.48 0.13
C THR A 68 19.75 14.93 0.18
N LEU A 69 20.42 14.29 -0.76
CA LEU A 69 20.64 12.84 -0.73
C LEU A 69 21.25 12.39 0.61
N LYS A 70 22.26 13.11 1.09
CA LYS A 70 22.95 12.80 2.34
C LYS A 70 21.99 12.86 3.54
N ALA A 71 21.21 13.93 3.67
CA ALA A 71 20.24 14.08 4.75
C ALA A 71 19.11 13.05 4.66
N SER A 72 18.69 12.69 3.44
CA SER A 72 17.70 11.64 3.21
C SER A 72 18.22 10.28 3.71
N LEU A 73 19.45 9.89 3.34
CA LEU A 73 20.04 8.62 3.75
C LEU A 73 20.33 8.55 5.26
N GLU A 74 20.77 9.66 5.86
CA GLU A 74 20.89 9.78 7.32
C GLU A 74 19.55 9.49 8.00
N ARG A 75 18.47 10.10 7.51
CA ARG A 75 17.12 9.89 8.07
C ARG A 75 16.60 8.47 7.86
N HIS A 76 16.86 7.84 6.71
CA HIS A 76 16.54 6.43 6.50
C HIS A 76 17.28 5.52 7.49
N TYR A 77 18.57 5.79 7.73
CA TYR A 77 19.34 5.09 8.75
C TYR A 77 18.75 5.25 10.16
N GLU A 78 18.43 6.50 10.57
CA GLU A 78 17.83 6.79 11.87
C GLU A 78 16.49 6.07 12.09
N THR A 79 15.71 5.90 11.04
CA THR A 79 14.39 5.26 11.08
C THR A 79 14.42 3.76 10.74
N GLY A 80 15.62 3.18 10.67
CA GLY A 80 15.82 1.73 10.60
C GLY A 80 15.52 1.10 9.24
N PHE A 81 15.72 1.83 8.14
CA PHE A 81 15.65 1.22 6.81
C PHE A 81 16.89 0.38 6.51
N ASP A 82 16.67 -0.74 5.85
CA ASP A 82 17.68 -1.71 5.41
C ASP A 82 18.03 -1.56 3.93
N VAL A 83 17.05 -1.14 3.13
CA VAL A 83 17.15 -1.05 1.68
C VAL A 83 16.49 0.25 1.21
N VAL A 84 17.16 0.99 0.33
CA VAL A 84 16.66 2.29 -0.15
C VAL A 84 16.81 2.41 -1.66
N ALA A 85 15.74 2.84 -2.31
CA ALA A 85 15.72 3.35 -3.67
C ALA A 85 15.50 4.87 -3.64
N ILE A 86 16.39 5.61 -4.27
CA ILE A 86 16.15 7.02 -4.58
C ILE A 86 15.45 7.08 -5.93
N THR A 87 14.30 7.76 -5.98
CA THR A 87 13.42 7.77 -7.14
C THR A 87 13.06 9.18 -7.58
N ASP A 88 14.04 10.03 -7.68
CA ASP A 88 13.86 11.40 -8.15
C ASP A 88 13.17 11.47 -9.52
N HIS A 89 12.29 12.45 -9.72
CA HIS A 89 11.58 12.64 -10.97
C HIS A 89 12.50 12.74 -12.16
N GLY A 90 12.38 11.77 -13.06
CA GLY A 90 13.13 11.77 -14.33
C GLY A 90 14.65 11.78 -14.18
N THR A 91 15.18 11.38 -13.04
CA THR A 91 16.62 11.27 -12.76
C THR A 91 16.90 9.86 -12.24
N VAL A 92 17.70 9.10 -13.01
CA VAL A 92 18.09 7.73 -12.64
C VAL A 92 19.13 7.78 -11.53
N ASP A 93 18.96 6.99 -10.49
CA ASP A 93 19.94 6.75 -9.44
C ASP A 93 21.01 5.76 -9.92
N TYR A 94 22.14 6.30 -10.40
CA TYR A 94 23.28 5.47 -10.80
C TYR A 94 24.20 5.09 -9.65
N ASN A 95 24.35 5.98 -8.67
CA ASN A 95 25.16 5.77 -7.46
C ASN A 95 24.97 6.95 -6.49
N TRP A 96 25.41 6.77 -5.23
CA TRP A 96 25.32 7.80 -4.19
C TRP A 96 26.61 8.62 -3.99
N CYS A 97 27.70 8.26 -4.67
CA CYS A 97 29.01 8.87 -4.46
C CYS A 97 29.29 10.06 -5.39
N THR A 98 28.70 10.09 -6.56
CA THR A 98 28.97 11.12 -7.55
C THR A 98 27.70 11.90 -7.94
N PRO A 99 27.87 13.18 -8.30
CA PRO A 99 26.77 14.01 -8.73
C PRO A 99 26.01 13.43 -9.92
N VAL A 100 24.71 13.24 -9.75
CA VAL A 100 23.79 13.07 -10.87
C VAL A 100 23.42 14.46 -11.37
N GLY A 101 23.62 14.74 -12.65
CA GLY A 101 23.23 16.03 -13.20
C GLY A 101 21.71 16.24 -13.06
N SER A 102 21.27 17.39 -12.50
CA SER A 102 19.85 17.69 -12.45
C SER A 102 19.24 17.66 -13.84
N ASN A 103 18.09 17.01 -13.96
CA ASN A 103 17.35 16.96 -15.20
C ASN A 103 16.62 18.30 -15.51
N LEU A 104 15.84 18.33 -16.60
CA LEU A 104 15.11 19.52 -16.99
C LEU A 104 14.10 19.95 -15.91
N VAL A 105 13.48 19.01 -15.18
CA VAL A 105 12.51 19.29 -14.12
C VAL A 105 13.18 20.00 -12.95
N GLY A 106 14.28 19.47 -12.42
CA GLY A 106 15.05 20.11 -11.36
C GLY A 106 15.56 21.50 -11.77
N LYS A 107 15.99 21.67 -13.04
CA LYS A 107 16.41 22.98 -13.57
C LYS A 107 15.28 24.00 -13.65
N VAL A 108 14.08 23.58 -14.04
CA VAL A 108 12.88 24.43 -14.07
C VAL A 108 12.44 24.79 -12.66
N LEU A 109 12.40 23.83 -11.73
CA LEU A 109 12.03 24.07 -10.33
C LEU A 109 13.00 25.04 -9.65
N LYS A 110 14.30 24.93 -9.93
CA LYS A 110 15.29 25.93 -9.49
C LYS A 110 15.01 27.32 -10.04
N LEU A 111 14.68 27.45 -11.32
CA LEU A 111 14.37 28.74 -11.95
C LEU A 111 13.14 29.42 -11.30
N VAL A 112 12.19 28.64 -10.77
CA VAL A 112 11.02 29.18 -10.07
C VAL A 112 11.20 29.25 -8.55
N GLY A 113 12.43 29.00 -8.05
CA GLY A 113 12.79 29.16 -6.64
C GLY A 113 12.17 28.11 -5.71
N LYS A 114 11.82 26.93 -6.22
CA LYS A 114 11.23 25.84 -5.41
C LYS A 114 12.25 24.84 -4.89
N THR A 115 13.46 24.79 -5.42
CA THR A 115 14.55 23.96 -4.90
C THR A 115 15.86 24.72 -4.91
N ASP A 116 16.68 24.54 -3.89
CA ASP A 116 18.10 24.86 -3.91
C ASP A 116 18.84 23.63 -4.42
N LEU A 117 19.40 23.70 -5.65
CA LEU A 117 20.21 22.60 -6.20
C LEU A 117 21.60 22.55 -5.50
N ASN A 118 21.64 22.57 -4.19
CA ASN A 118 22.85 22.22 -3.46
C ASN A 118 22.86 20.71 -3.30
N LEU A 119 23.34 20.02 -4.34
CA LEU A 119 23.37 18.56 -4.40
C LEU A 119 24.54 18.09 -3.55
N GLU A 120 24.26 17.73 -2.30
CA GLU A 120 25.25 17.05 -1.45
C GLU A 120 25.22 15.55 -1.73
N TYR A 121 26.38 15.04 -2.10
CA TYR A 121 26.62 13.61 -2.31
C TYR A 121 27.35 13.04 -1.12
N LEU A 122 27.26 11.72 -0.97
CA LEU A 122 27.96 11.05 0.12
C LEU A 122 29.49 11.05 -0.06
N GLY A 123 29.98 10.90 -1.31
CA GLY A 123 31.35 10.48 -1.54
C GLY A 123 31.57 9.02 -1.11
N GLU A 124 32.80 8.55 -1.14
CA GLU A 124 33.14 7.16 -0.77
C GLU A 124 33.05 6.92 0.74
N SER A 125 33.27 7.95 1.55
CA SER A 125 33.12 7.90 3.01
C SER A 125 32.90 9.28 3.59
N GLY A 126 32.38 9.36 4.81
CA GLY A 126 32.12 10.63 5.49
C GLY A 126 31.55 10.49 6.87
N THR A 127 30.88 11.56 7.32
CA THR A 127 30.23 11.61 8.62
C THR A 127 28.88 12.32 8.44
N PHE A 128 27.81 11.78 9.02
CA PHE A 128 26.49 12.38 9.10
C PHE A 128 26.44 13.52 10.12
N ALA A 129 25.34 14.24 10.16
CA ALA A 129 25.18 15.41 11.04
C ALA A 129 25.22 15.04 12.52
N ASP A 130 24.73 13.84 12.87
CA ASP A 130 24.76 13.26 14.22
C ASP A 130 26.16 12.80 14.68
N GLY A 131 27.14 12.78 13.76
CA GLY A 131 28.50 12.31 13.98
C GLY A 131 28.74 10.85 13.62
N MET A 132 27.74 10.10 13.15
CA MET A 132 27.89 8.74 12.64
C MET A 132 28.75 8.70 11.39
N THR A 133 29.78 7.90 11.41
CA THR A 133 30.63 7.67 10.22
C THR A 133 30.00 6.69 9.26
N TYR A 134 30.28 6.83 7.98
CA TYR A 134 29.82 5.91 6.96
C TYR A 134 30.90 5.69 5.87
N GLU A 135 30.78 4.56 5.19
CA GLU A 135 31.60 4.16 4.04
C GLU A 135 30.71 3.47 3.00
N MET A 136 30.94 3.79 1.72
CA MET A 136 30.30 3.06 0.62
C MET A 136 31.13 1.85 0.23
N VAL A 137 30.52 0.66 0.26
CA VAL A 137 31.15 -0.61 -0.04
C VAL A 137 30.40 -1.34 -1.13
N THR A 138 31.09 -1.73 -2.20
CA THR A 138 30.50 -2.58 -3.24
C THR A 138 30.86 -4.04 -3.00
N ARG A 139 29.86 -4.92 -2.91
CA ARG A 139 30.02 -6.37 -2.72
C ARG A 139 29.20 -7.10 -3.78
N SER A 140 29.82 -7.97 -4.56
CA SER A 140 29.16 -8.76 -5.62
C SER A 140 28.34 -7.96 -6.64
N GLY A 141 28.63 -6.67 -6.78
CA GLY A 141 27.93 -5.76 -7.69
C GLY A 141 26.85 -4.90 -7.01
N ASP A 142 26.55 -5.14 -5.73
CA ASP A 142 25.62 -4.35 -4.94
C ASP A 142 26.35 -3.31 -4.09
N ASP A 143 25.78 -2.13 -3.96
CA ASP A 143 26.31 -1.02 -3.18
C ASP A 143 25.64 -0.95 -1.80
N TYR A 144 26.48 -0.82 -0.78
CA TYR A 144 26.04 -0.74 0.62
C TYR A 144 26.63 0.51 1.27
N LEU A 145 25.80 1.26 1.95
CA LEU A 145 26.20 2.31 2.87
C LEU A 145 26.39 1.70 4.26
N VAL A 146 27.63 1.46 4.63
CA VAL A 146 28.00 0.81 5.91
C VAL A 146 28.26 1.88 6.95
N MET A 147 27.57 1.80 8.10
CA MET A 147 27.69 2.75 9.20
C MET A 147 28.78 2.33 10.18
N GLY A 148 29.29 3.29 10.95
CA GLY A 148 30.31 3.06 11.96
C GLY A 148 29.86 2.13 13.11
N ASP A 149 28.57 1.93 13.30
CA ASP A 149 27.99 0.97 14.26
C ASP A 149 27.81 -0.45 13.70
N GLY A 150 28.13 -0.64 12.41
CA GLY A 150 28.04 -1.92 11.69
C GLY A 150 26.71 -2.18 11.00
N ARG A 151 25.68 -1.32 11.16
CA ARG A 151 24.47 -1.40 10.34
C ARG A 151 24.76 -0.95 8.91
N GLU A 152 23.96 -1.40 7.97
CA GLU A 152 24.15 -1.07 6.57
C GLU A 152 22.83 -0.90 5.82
N ILE A 153 22.80 0.04 4.88
CA ILE A 153 21.70 0.25 3.93
C ILE A 153 22.15 -0.20 2.55
N MET A 154 21.40 -1.10 1.92
CA MET A 154 21.62 -1.51 0.53
C MET A 154 20.93 -0.51 -0.40
N ARG A 155 21.62 -0.13 -1.47
CA ARG A 155 21.05 0.69 -2.55
C ARG A 155 20.34 -0.19 -3.57
N ILE A 156 19.08 0.10 -3.89
CA ILE A 156 18.43 -0.45 -5.08
C ILE A 156 18.92 0.34 -6.31
N PRO A 157 19.52 -0.33 -7.32
CA PRO A 157 20.09 0.36 -8.47
C PRO A 157 19.03 0.87 -9.43
N TYR A 158 19.35 1.96 -10.11
CA TYR A 158 18.55 2.57 -11.19
C TYR A 158 17.14 3.02 -10.78
N GLY A 159 16.96 3.38 -9.50
CA GLY A 159 15.70 3.95 -9.04
C GLY A 159 15.36 5.24 -9.79
N ILE A 160 14.12 5.40 -10.19
CA ILE A 160 13.59 6.59 -10.87
C ILE A 160 12.08 6.63 -10.76
N GLU A 161 11.53 7.82 -10.56
CA GLU A 161 10.12 8.06 -10.86
C GLU A 161 9.99 8.64 -12.26
N ASN A 162 9.46 7.82 -13.17
CA ASN A 162 9.13 8.21 -14.52
C ASN A 162 7.82 8.97 -14.50
N ASN A 163 7.84 10.25 -14.84
CA ASN A 163 6.66 11.06 -14.95
C ASN A 163 6.66 11.89 -16.24
N ALA A 164 5.47 12.21 -16.70
CA ALA A 164 5.31 13.19 -17.75
C ALA A 164 5.17 14.57 -17.13
N VAL A 165 5.96 15.52 -17.56
CA VAL A 165 5.85 16.94 -17.16
C VAL A 165 4.44 17.51 -17.44
N SER A 166 3.74 16.95 -18.42
CA SER A 166 2.43 17.40 -18.88
C SER A 166 1.25 16.50 -18.47
N VAL A 167 1.52 15.30 -18.01
CA VAL A 167 0.49 14.28 -17.71
C VAL A 167 0.86 13.62 -16.41
N ASN A 168 0.25 13.97 -15.33
CA ASN A 168 0.51 13.41 -14.01
C ASN A 168 0.35 11.87 -14.00
N ALA A 169 1.33 11.18 -14.52
CA ALA A 169 1.39 9.73 -14.64
C ALA A 169 2.73 9.29 -14.06
N HIS A 170 2.73 8.83 -12.82
CA HIS A 170 3.93 8.51 -12.07
C HIS A 170 4.12 7.00 -12.00
N VAL A 171 5.30 6.54 -12.38
CA VAL A 171 5.68 5.13 -12.42
C VAL A 171 7.10 4.99 -11.90
N ASN A 172 7.27 4.31 -10.80
CA ASN A 172 8.59 3.92 -10.35
C ASN A 172 9.12 2.73 -11.14
N SER A 173 10.42 2.73 -11.40
CA SER A 173 11.13 1.58 -11.95
C SER A 173 12.53 1.44 -11.33
N TRP A 174 13.01 0.18 -11.23
CA TRP A 174 14.26 -0.18 -10.58
C TRP A 174 14.95 -1.35 -11.29
N PHE A 175 16.21 -1.61 -10.92
CA PHE A 175 17.06 -2.74 -11.31
C PHE A 175 17.52 -2.76 -12.77
N ALA A 176 17.08 -1.85 -13.60
CA ALA A 176 17.62 -1.64 -14.93
C ALA A 176 17.49 -0.17 -15.35
N GLU A 177 18.47 0.31 -16.12
CA GLU A 177 18.51 1.70 -16.57
C GLU A 177 17.37 1.99 -17.55
N PHE A 178 16.43 2.81 -17.11
CA PHE A 178 15.41 3.37 -17.97
C PHE A 178 15.10 4.80 -17.55
N GLN A 179 15.17 5.71 -18.48
CA GLN A 179 14.80 7.11 -18.29
C GLN A 179 13.93 7.56 -19.45
N ASN A 180 12.71 7.99 -19.15
CA ASN A 180 11.89 8.65 -20.14
C ASN A 180 11.84 10.17 -19.90
N ASN A 181 12.57 10.91 -20.71
CA ASN A 181 12.61 12.36 -20.67
C ASN A 181 11.53 13.04 -21.54
N ALA A 182 10.76 12.26 -22.31
CA ALA A 182 9.67 12.75 -23.11
C ALA A 182 8.37 12.82 -22.27
N PRO A 183 7.39 13.65 -22.64
CA PRO A 183 6.04 13.52 -22.10
C PRO A 183 5.59 12.07 -22.23
N CYS A 184 5.45 11.39 -21.12
CA CYS A 184 5.13 9.98 -21.09
C CYS A 184 3.84 9.78 -20.31
N ASP A 185 2.96 8.97 -20.83
CA ASP A 185 1.82 8.47 -20.09
C ASP A 185 2.23 7.20 -19.31
N TYR A 186 1.36 6.69 -18.45
CA TYR A 186 1.59 5.45 -17.74
C TYR A 186 2.07 4.32 -18.66
N ARG A 187 1.45 4.19 -19.84
CA ARG A 187 1.78 3.15 -20.82
C ARG A 187 3.21 3.29 -21.35
N ALA A 188 3.65 4.50 -21.65
CA ALA A 188 5.00 4.72 -22.18
C ALA A 188 6.05 4.43 -21.10
N ALA A 189 5.79 4.80 -19.85
CA ALA A 189 6.66 4.52 -18.72
C ALA A 189 6.76 3.01 -18.45
N VAL A 190 5.64 2.32 -18.23
CA VAL A 190 5.61 0.88 -17.96
C VAL A 190 6.26 0.09 -19.11
N ARG A 191 5.86 0.34 -20.36
CA ARG A 191 6.44 -0.33 -21.52
C ARG A 191 7.93 -0.06 -21.69
N GLY A 192 8.39 1.13 -21.31
CA GLY A 192 9.80 1.49 -21.40
C GLY A 192 10.63 0.74 -20.36
N ALA A 193 10.16 0.71 -19.12
CA ALA A 193 10.75 -0.06 -18.03
C ALA A 193 10.81 -1.57 -18.38
N ASP A 194 9.70 -2.12 -18.84
CA ASP A 194 9.60 -3.51 -19.30
C ASP A 194 10.66 -3.85 -20.38
N LYS A 195 10.78 -3.02 -21.41
CA LYS A 195 11.78 -3.22 -22.47
C LYS A 195 13.23 -3.13 -21.99
N ALA A 196 13.48 -2.37 -20.94
CA ALA A 196 14.80 -2.25 -20.34
C ALA A 196 15.12 -3.42 -19.41
N GLY A 197 14.15 -4.26 -19.07
CA GLY A 197 14.30 -5.33 -18.08
C GLY A 197 14.20 -4.84 -16.63
N ALA A 198 13.64 -3.63 -16.41
CA ALA A 198 13.32 -3.10 -15.10
C ALA A 198 11.98 -3.67 -14.62
N ILE A 199 11.80 -3.76 -13.31
CA ILE A 199 10.48 -3.88 -12.71
C ILE A 199 9.90 -2.50 -12.41
N SER A 200 8.58 -2.39 -12.36
CA SER A 200 7.90 -1.12 -12.14
C SER A 200 6.61 -1.25 -11.34
N ILE A 201 6.17 -0.16 -10.73
CA ILE A 201 4.85 -0.01 -10.12
C ILE A 201 4.22 1.32 -10.54
N ILE A 202 2.89 1.39 -10.50
CA ILE A 202 2.15 2.63 -10.73
C ILE A 202 1.96 3.31 -9.38
N ASN A 203 2.51 4.53 -9.26
CA ASN A 203 2.51 5.26 -8.00
C ASN A 203 1.17 5.92 -7.72
N HIS A 204 0.81 5.98 -6.44
CA HIS A 204 -0.30 6.74 -5.85
C HIS A 204 -1.46 7.05 -6.82
N PRO A 205 -2.14 6.01 -7.36
CA PRO A 205 -3.12 6.15 -8.43
C PRO A 205 -4.27 7.09 -8.06
N GLY A 206 -4.63 7.20 -6.79
CA GLY A 206 -5.69 8.08 -6.31
C GLY A 206 -5.41 9.56 -6.52
N GLU A 207 -4.16 9.98 -6.46
CA GLU A 207 -3.78 11.39 -6.56
C GLU A 207 -4.26 12.04 -7.87
N TYR A 208 -4.25 11.31 -8.96
CA TYR A 208 -4.63 11.82 -10.30
C TYR A 208 -6.01 11.40 -10.72
N SER A 209 -6.74 10.73 -9.85
CA SER A 209 -8.14 10.37 -10.07
C SER A 209 -9.09 11.36 -9.38
N LYS A 210 -10.38 11.23 -9.68
CA LYS A 210 -11.43 11.95 -8.99
C LYS A 210 -11.54 11.57 -7.50
N ALA A 211 -11.12 10.34 -7.16
CA ALA A 211 -11.18 9.78 -5.82
C ALA A 211 -10.36 10.56 -4.78
N ARG A 212 -9.34 11.32 -5.19
CA ARG A 212 -8.61 12.22 -4.27
C ARG A 212 -9.52 13.22 -3.52
N TYR A 213 -10.71 13.48 -4.04
CA TYR A 213 -11.67 14.43 -3.45
C TYR A 213 -12.81 13.74 -2.72
N GLU A 214 -12.81 12.42 -2.68
CA GLU A 214 -13.85 11.63 -2.03
C GLU A 214 -13.39 11.19 -0.64
N LEU A 215 -14.34 11.15 0.28
CA LEU A 215 -14.10 10.53 1.56
C LEU A 215 -13.87 9.03 1.34
N PHE A 216 -13.13 8.41 2.25
CA PHE A 216 -13.06 6.97 2.28
C PHE A 216 -14.43 6.41 2.66
N THR A 217 -15.02 5.71 1.72
CA THR A 217 -16.30 5.01 1.90
C THR A 217 -16.20 3.67 1.20
N ASP A 218 -17.11 2.76 1.50
CA ASP A 218 -17.19 1.48 0.79
C ASP A 218 -17.51 1.67 -0.70
N ASP A 219 -18.10 2.81 -1.05
CA ASP A 219 -18.45 3.18 -2.43
C ASP A 219 -17.34 3.97 -3.16
N ALA A 220 -16.16 4.16 -2.53
CA ALA A 220 -15.04 4.82 -3.19
C ALA A 220 -14.69 4.04 -4.47
N TYR A 221 -14.45 4.77 -5.58
CA TYR A 221 -14.25 4.19 -6.90
C TYR A 221 -15.43 3.40 -7.47
N ASP A 222 -16.65 3.85 -7.27
CA ASP A 222 -17.82 3.24 -7.91
C ASP A 222 -17.61 3.12 -9.43
N LEU A 223 -17.41 1.91 -9.93
CA LEU A 223 -17.17 1.63 -11.35
C LEU A 223 -18.39 1.83 -12.25
N SER A 224 -19.57 2.16 -11.69
CA SER A 224 -20.70 2.65 -12.47
C SER A 224 -20.44 4.06 -13.02
N ASP A 225 -19.61 4.86 -12.33
CA ASP A 225 -19.10 6.14 -12.85
C ASP A 225 -18.13 5.89 -14.02
N PRO A 226 -18.41 6.38 -15.24
CA PRO A 226 -17.55 6.17 -16.40
C PRO A 226 -16.11 6.67 -16.22
N ALA A 227 -15.88 7.69 -15.38
CA ALA A 227 -14.55 8.24 -15.14
C ALA A 227 -13.70 7.26 -14.30
N TYR A 228 -14.28 6.64 -13.25
CA TYR A 228 -13.59 5.63 -12.46
C TYR A 228 -13.37 4.34 -13.24
N ARG A 229 -14.42 3.86 -13.91
CA ARG A 229 -14.30 2.67 -14.76
C ARG A 229 -13.19 2.81 -15.80
N TYR A 230 -13.10 3.95 -16.43
CA TYR A 230 -12.05 4.26 -17.37
C TYR A 230 -10.68 4.24 -16.74
N TYR A 231 -10.50 4.96 -15.63
CA TYR A 231 -9.22 5.05 -14.95
C TYR A 231 -8.76 3.68 -14.47
N PHE A 232 -9.68 2.90 -13.90
CA PHE A 232 -9.46 1.52 -13.50
C PHE A 232 -8.99 0.64 -14.67
N GLN A 233 -9.71 0.66 -15.79
CA GLN A 233 -9.35 -0.12 -16.97
C GLN A 233 -7.98 0.25 -17.53
N LYS A 234 -7.63 1.54 -17.49
CA LYS A 234 -6.32 2.01 -17.94
C LYS A 234 -5.19 1.44 -17.08
N ILE A 235 -5.31 1.53 -15.77
CA ILE A 235 -4.27 1.09 -14.83
C ILE A 235 -4.20 -0.44 -14.78
N TYR A 236 -5.34 -1.11 -14.55
CA TYR A 236 -5.41 -2.56 -14.51
C TYR A 236 -4.87 -3.20 -15.79
N GLY A 237 -5.26 -2.68 -16.95
CA GLY A 237 -4.79 -3.20 -18.25
C GLY A 237 -3.29 -3.03 -18.49
N LEU A 238 -2.58 -2.18 -17.77
CA LEU A 238 -1.13 -2.11 -17.81
C LEU A 238 -0.49 -3.18 -16.95
N VAL A 239 -0.98 -3.36 -15.72
CA VAL A 239 -0.51 -4.41 -14.81
C VAL A 239 -0.81 -5.81 -15.39
N ASP A 240 -2.00 -6.00 -15.93
CA ASP A 240 -2.38 -7.26 -16.60
C ASP A 240 -1.52 -7.60 -17.83
N LYS A 241 -1.04 -6.58 -18.53
CA LYS A 241 -0.32 -6.75 -19.79
C LYS A 241 1.18 -6.95 -19.64
N TYR A 242 1.80 -6.34 -18.64
CA TYR A 242 3.25 -6.29 -18.48
C TYR A 242 3.62 -6.93 -17.15
N ASP A 243 4.15 -8.15 -17.17
CA ASP A 243 4.56 -8.90 -15.98
C ASP A 243 5.61 -8.13 -15.14
N SER A 244 6.37 -7.24 -15.76
CA SER A 244 7.31 -6.34 -15.08
C SER A 244 6.64 -5.17 -14.34
N CYS A 245 5.34 -4.92 -14.56
CA CYS A 245 4.54 -3.95 -13.82
C CYS A 245 3.81 -4.68 -12.69
N LEU A 246 4.44 -4.75 -11.52
CA LEU A 246 4.06 -5.65 -10.44
C LEU A 246 2.73 -5.27 -9.76
N GLY A 247 2.35 -3.98 -9.81
CA GLY A 247 1.13 -3.53 -9.14
C GLY A 247 1.06 -2.03 -8.95
N VAL A 248 0.49 -1.62 -7.82
CA VAL A 248 0.25 -0.21 -7.49
C VAL A 248 0.74 0.13 -6.08
N ASP A 249 1.08 1.39 -5.87
CA ASP A 249 1.27 1.93 -4.54
C ASP A 249 -0.11 2.14 -3.89
N MET A 250 -0.44 1.31 -2.93
CA MET A 250 -1.77 1.28 -2.28
C MET A 250 -1.87 2.19 -1.06
N ASN A 251 -0.73 2.62 -0.53
CA ASN A 251 -0.67 3.50 0.62
C ASN A 251 0.62 4.33 0.57
N SER A 252 0.51 5.51 -0.01
CA SER A 252 1.60 6.43 -0.24
C SER A 252 1.39 7.75 0.49
N LYS A 253 2.46 8.50 0.66
CA LYS A 253 2.51 9.89 1.11
C LYS A 253 2.05 10.20 2.54
N GLY A 254 1.30 9.35 3.19
CA GLY A 254 0.67 9.79 4.42
C GLY A 254 -0.13 11.10 4.24
N ASP A 255 -0.79 11.32 3.09
CA ASP A 255 -1.60 12.51 2.81
C ASP A 255 -3.03 12.16 2.33
N ASP A 256 -3.88 13.17 2.25
CA ASP A 256 -5.29 13.04 1.91
C ASP A 256 -5.56 12.63 0.44
N ARG A 257 -4.57 12.73 -0.43
CA ARG A 257 -4.72 12.47 -1.87
C ARG A 257 -4.72 10.98 -2.19
N THR A 258 -4.12 10.18 -1.34
CA THR A 258 -3.87 8.75 -1.58
C THR A 258 -4.69 7.83 -0.68
N ARG A 259 -5.55 8.35 0.19
CA ARG A 259 -6.34 7.58 1.15
C ARG A 259 -7.25 6.50 0.55
N ASN A 260 -7.65 6.66 -0.71
CA ASN A 260 -8.50 5.70 -1.41
C ASN A 260 -7.70 4.71 -2.28
N ASP A 261 -6.36 4.76 -2.27
CA ASP A 261 -5.53 3.92 -3.13
C ASP A 261 -5.66 2.43 -2.78
N ARG A 262 -5.85 2.11 -1.49
CA ARG A 262 -6.13 0.74 -1.06
C ARG A 262 -7.45 0.20 -1.62
N LYS A 263 -8.50 1.04 -1.69
CA LYS A 263 -9.77 0.66 -2.35
C LYS A 263 -9.59 0.42 -3.85
N PHE A 264 -8.71 1.19 -4.47
CA PHE A 264 -8.37 0.98 -5.88
C PHE A 264 -7.65 -0.36 -6.08
N TRP A 265 -6.70 -0.67 -5.19
CA TRP A 265 -6.03 -1.97 -5.18
C TRP A 265 -7.00 -3.12 -4.92
N ASP A 266 -7.92 -2.99 -3.96
CA ASP A 266 -8.97 -3.99 -3.69
C ASP A 266 -9.83 -4.27 -4.93
N LEU A 267 -10.21 -3.24 -5.71
CA LEU A 267 -10.91 -3.43 -6.98
C LEU A 267 -10.05 -4.18 -8.01
N MET A 268 -8.73 -3.92 -8.04
CA MET A 268 -7.83 -4.63 -8.92
C MET A 268 -7.69 -6.10 -8.50
N LEU A 269 -7.63 -6.38 -7.20
CA LEU A 269 -7.60 -7.74 -6.65
C LEU A 269 -8.86 -8.51 -6.99
N THR A 270 -10.06 -7.91 -6.79
CA THR A 270 -11.33 -8.51 -7.18
C THR A 270 -11.32 -8.90 -8.66
N LYS A 271 -10.85 -7.97 -9.52
CA LYS A 271 -10.79 -8.24 -10.96
C LYS A 271 -9.75 -9.30 -11.33
N ALA A 272 -8.57 -9.25 -10.72
CA ALA A 272 -7.50 -10.22 -10.95
C ALA A 272 -7.92 -11.63 -10.49
N ALA A 273 -8.58 -11.75 -9.34
CA ALA A 273 -9.10 -13.02 -8.85
C ALA A 273 -10.14 -13.66 -9.79
N GLU A 274 -10.99 -12.85 -10.46
CA GLU A 274 -11.89 -13.34 -11.52
C GLU A 274 -11.13 -13.98 -12.71
N GLU A 275 -9.87 -13.59 -12.89
CA GLU A 275 -9.00 -14.04 -13.98
C GLU A 275 -7.97 -15.09 -13.52
N GLY A 276 -8.02 -15.52 -12.25
CA GLY A 276 -7.05 -16.43 -11.65
C GLY A 276 -5.65 -15.80 -11.49
N LYS A 277 -5.57 -14.49 -11.32
CA LYS A 277 -4.34 -13.70 -11.19
C LYS A 277 -4.31 -12.96 -9.86
N THR A 278 -3.16 -12.36 -9.55
CA THR A 278 -3.01 -11.40 -8.45
C THR A 278 -2.38 -10.10 -8.94
N VAL A 279 -2.48 -9.05 -8.13
CA VAL A 279 -1.84 -7.74 -8.31
C VAL A 279 -1.28 -7.31 -6.97
N TYR A 280 -0.02 -6.91 -6.95
CA TYR A 280 0.62 -6.57 -5.69
C TYR A 280 0.34 -5.13 -5.25
N GLY A 281 0.20 -4.97 -3.93
CA GLY A 281 0.04 -3.67 -3.27
C GLY A 281 1.30 -3.28 -2.51
N PHE A 282 1.83 -2.10 -2.84
CA PHE A 282 3.05 -1.56 -2.24
C PHE A 282 2.71 -0.44 -1.27
N CYS A 283 3.55 -0.24 -0.26
CA CYS A 283 3.53 0.95 0.58
C CYS A 283 4.83 1.72 0.43
N SER A 284 4.72 3.02 0.33
CA SER A 284 5.86 3.91 0.23
C SER A 284 5.61 5.23 0.94
N SER A 285 6.65 6.03 1.17
CA SER A 285 6.49 7.35 1.77
C SER A 285 6.28 8.45 0.74
N ASP A 286 6.82 8.28 -0.48
CA ASP A 286 6.93 9.36 -1.48
C ASP A 286 7.46 10.65 -0.83
N ALA A 287 8.52 10.47 -0.01
CA ALA A 287 8.99 11.51 0.89
C ALA A 287 9.69 12.63 0.15
N HIS A 288 9.13 13.84 0.28
CA HIS A 288 9.74 15.08 -0.18
C HIS A 288 10.36 15.88 0.99
N GLN A 289 10.14 15.42 2.23
CA GLN A 289 10.63 16.03 3.47
C GLN A 289 11.09 14.96 4.44
N LEU A 290 12.08 15.29 5.30
CA LEU A 290 12.69 14.32 6.21
C LEU A 290 11.70 13.69 7.20
N ASP A 291 10.70 14.45 7.65
CA ASP A 291 9.68 13.99 8.59
C ASP A 291 8.66 13.03 7.95
N LYS A 292 8.67 12.89 6.63
CA LYS A 292 7.80 11.98 5.86
C LYS A 292 8.45 10.65 5.52
N ILE A 293 9.75 10.50 5.69
CA ILE A 293 10.49 9.29 5.25
C ILE A 293 9.91 8.00 5.86
N ASP A 294 9.43 8.04 7.11
CA ASP A 294 8.94 6.86 7.81
C ASP A 294 7.41 6.70 7.81
N THR A 295 6.69 7.36 6.90
CA THR A 295 5.22 7.23 6.85
C THR A 295 4.73 5.97 6.16
N GLY A 296 5.51 5.40 5.26
CA GLY A 296 5.21 4.15 4.55
C GLY A 296 6.47 3.49 4.02
N SER A 297 6.48 2.17 4.03
CA SER A 297 7.58 1.34 3.51
C SER A 297 7.07 -0.03 3.07
N THR A 298 7.89 -0.77 2.35
CA THR A 298 7.66 -2.17 1.99
C THR A 298 8.59 -3.05 2.80
N LEU A 299 8.05 -4.06 3.49
CA LEU A 299 8.83 -5.05 4.24
C LEU A 299 9.09 -6.24 3.34
N VAL A 300 10.27 -6.31 2.75
CA VAL A 300 10.65 -7.35 1.79
C VAL A 300 11.16 -8.58 2.53
N LEU A 301 10.59 -9.73 2.22
CA LEU A 301 10.93 -11.02 2.79
C LEU A 301 12.03 -11.67 1.93
N ALA A 302 13.24 -11.69 2.43
CA ALA A 302 14.35 -12.29 1.71
C ALA A 302 15.38 -12.89 2.67
N GLU A 303 16.06 -13.93 2.25
CA GLU A 303 17.12 -14.55 3.05
C GLU A 303 18.34 -13.62 3.15
N ASN A 304 18.74 -13.03 2.01
CA ASN A 304 19.89 -12.15 1.96
C ASN A 304 19.51 -10.75 1.45
N LYS A 305 20.24 -9.74 1.93
CA LYS A 305 20.09 -8.35 1.49
C LYS A 305 20.94 -8.12 0.23
N THR A 306 20.49 -8.66 -0.92
CA THR A 306 21.11 -8.48 -2.24
C THR A 306 20.09 -7.97 -3.27
N SER A 307 20.55 -7.29 -4.33
CA SER A 307 19.65 -6.83 -5.39
C SER A 307 18.89 -7.99 -6.05
N ALA A 308 19.51 -9.16 -6.16
CA ALA A 308 18.88 -10.34 -6.75
C ALA A 308 17.75 -10.87 -5.87
N ASP A 309 17.98 -11.03 -4.55
CA ASP A 309 17.00 -11.57 -3.62
C ASP A 309 15.85 -10.57 -3.40
N ILE A 310 16.16 -9.28 -3.22
CA ILE A 310 15.16 -8.21 -3.09
C ILE A 310 14.29 -8.13 -4.35
N ARG A 311 14.88 -8.17 -5.53
CA ARG A 311 14.14 -8.17 -6.79
C ARG A 311 13.24 -9.40 -6.91
N SER A 312 13.77 -10.60 -6.62
CA SER A 312 13.01 -11.84 -6.66
C SER A 312 11.80 -11.81 -5.71
N ALA A 313 12.01 -11.35 -4.48
CA ALA A 313 10.92 -11.23 -3.51
C ALA A 313 9.83 -10.26 -3.98
N LEU A 314 10.21 -9.11 -4.57
CA LEU A 314 9.24 -8.17 -5.14
C LEU A 314 8.46 -8.76 -6.31
N GLU A 315 9.12 -9.49 -7.21
CA GLU A 315 8.50 -10.15 -8.37
C GLU A 315 7.54 -11.28 -7.94
N ASN A 316 7.79 -11.95 -6.82
CA ASN A 316 6.98 -13.05 -6.30
C ASN A 316 5.87 -12.61 -5.32
N GLY A 317 5.83 -11.34 -4.90
CA GLY A 317 4.89 -10.86 -3.88
C GLY A 317 5.28 -11.25 -2.45
N GLU A 318 6.52 -11.63 -2.23
CA GLU A 318 7.08 -12.04 -0.94
C GLU A 318 7.44 -10.79 -0.12
N PHE A 319 6.44 -9.99 0.19
CA PHE A 319 6.60 -8.75 0.96
C PHE A 319 5.28 -8.30 1.57
N PHE A 320 5.37 -7.40 2.55
CA PHE A 320 4.25 -6.70 3.16
C PHE A 320 4.33 -5.21 2.88
N GLY A 321 3.17 -4.56 2.77
CA GLY A 321 3.11 -3.12 2.95
C GLY A 321 3.15 -2.76 4.43
N TYR A 322 3.78 -1.63 4.80
CA TYR A 322 3.79 -1.14 6.17
C TYR A 322 3.57 0.37 6.21
N SER A 323 2.74 0.82 7.13
CA SER A 323 2.49 2.25 7.35
C SER A 323 2.49 2.59 8.84
N THR A 324 3.18 3.67 9.19
CA THR A 324 3.10 4.29 10.52
C THR A 324 1.95 5.28 10.61
N CYS A 325 1.22 5.52 9.51
CA CYS A 325 0.19 6.54 9.40
C CYS A 325 -1.15 5.94 8.97
N ILE A 326 -2.18 6.15 9.77
CA ILE A 326 -3.57 5.85 9.43
C ILE A 326 -4.29 7.18 9.21
N GLN A 327 -4.61 7.47 7.95
CA GLN A 327 -5.23 8.74 7.57
C GLN A 327 -6.75 8.69 7.46
N ASN A 328 -7.28 7.49 7.47
CA ASN A 328 -8.70 7.27 7.25
C ASN A 328 -9.44 7.24 8.58
N GLY A 329 -10.24 8.27 8.85
CA GLY A 329 -10.98 8.37 10.10
C GLY A 329 -12.03 7.26 10.29
N ASP A 330 -12.65 6.78 9.20
CA ASP A 330 -13.62 5.70 9.29
C ASP A 330 -12.93 4.36 9.60
N GLU A 331 -11.75 4.13 9.01
CA GLU A 331 -10.91 2.98 9.36
C GLU A 331 -10.43 3.04 10.80
N LEU A 332 -9.94 4.21 11.22
CA LEU A 332 -9.49 4.41 12.60
C LEU A 332 -10.63 4.16 13.60
N ALA A 333 -11.86 4.58 13.28
CA ALA A 333 -13.03 4.32 14.08
C ALA A 333 -13.38 2.81 14.17
N GLN A 334 -13.22 2.07 13.08
CA GLN A 334 -13.39 0.60 13.08
C GLN A 334 -12.34 -0.09 13.94
N ILE A 335 -11.08 0.34 13.86
CA ILE A 335 -9.99 -0.16 14.70
C ILE A 335 -10.29 0.13 16.16
N ALA A 336 -10.65 1.37 16.50
CA ALA A 336 -11.01 1.75 17.88
C ALA A 336 -12.18 0.91 18.43
N ALA A 337 -13.18 0.65 17.60
CA ALA A 337 -14.32 -0.18 18.01
C ALA A 337 -13.90 -1.62 18.31
N ALA A 338 -13.01 -2.21 17.52
CA ALA A 338 -12.48 -3.56 17.75
C ALA A 338 -11.62 -3.62 19.01
N ILE A 339 -10.75 -2.64 19.23
CA ILE A 339 -9.93 -2.56 20.46
C ILE A 339 -10.83 -2.48 21.69
N LYS A 340 -11.87 -1.62 21.65
CA LYS A 340 -12.85 -1.53 22.73
C LYS A 340 -13.57 -2.85 22.99
N GLU A 341 -13.96 -3.56 21.94
CA GLU A 341 -14.65 -4.84 22.04
C GLU A 341 -13.77 -5.91 22.70
N PHE A 342 -12.52 -5.97 22.29
CA PHE A 342 -11.61 -7.04 22.72
C PHE A 342 -10.89 -6.76 24.03
N TYR A 343 -10.57 -5.51 24.32
CA TYR A 343 -9.73 -5.13 25.46
C TYR A 343 -10.47 -4.28 26.50
N GLY A 344 -11.57 -3.64 26.12
CA GLY A 344 -12.42 -2.88 27.04
C GLY A 344 -12.32 -1.37 26.87
N GLU A 345 -13.22 -0.64 27.57
CA GLU A 345 -13.25 0.84 27.51
C GLU A 345 -12.11 1.53 28.27
N ASP A 346 -11.50 0.84 29.23
CA ASP A 346 -10.42 1.36 30.06
C ASP A 346 -9.03 1.08 29.44
N ASP A 347 -8.97 0.45 28.24
CA ASP A 347 -7.74 0.17 27.53
C ASP A 347 -7.09 1.47 27.04
N GLU A 348 -5.76 1.61 27.21
CA GLU A 348 -5.01 2.83 26.89
C GLU A 348 -4.99 3.10 25.37
N LEU A 349 -4.84 2.03 24.57
CA LEU A 349 -4.86 2.16 23.11
C LEU A 349 -6.25 2.60 22.64
N TYR A 350 -7.33 2.01 23.19
CA TYR A 350 -8.69 2.45 22.88
C TYR A 350 -8.90 3.92 23.21
N THR A 351 -8.51 4.37 24.40
CA THR A 351 -8.72 5.77 24.81
C THR A 351 -7.96 6.74 23.91
N THR A 352 -6.75 6.40 23.49
CA THR A 352 -5.95 7.16 22.52
C THR A 352 -6.65 7.25 21.16
N LEU A 353 -7.08 6.12 20.60
CA LEU A 353 -7.76 6.07 19.30
C LEU A 353 -9.11 6.82 19.32
N ALA A 354 -9.88 6.70 20.41
CA ALA A 354 -11.17 7.38 20.57
C ALA A 354 -11.01 8.92 20.63
N ASP A 355 -9.95 9.43 21.27
CA ASP A 355 -9.63 10.86 21.26
C ASP A 355 -9.28 11.35 19.85
N ILE A 356 -8.48 10.59 19.09
CA ILE A 356 -8.14 10.92 17.72
C ILE A 356 -9.38 10.90 16.83
N CYS A 357 -10.24 9.89 16.93
CA CYS A 357 -11.51 9.82 16.21
C CYS A 357 -12.41 11.03 16.50
N THR A 358 -12.48 11.44 17.77
CA THR A 358 -13.26 12.61 18.17
C THR A 358 -12.74 13.91 17.54
N ARG A 359 -11.41 14.09 17.50
CA ARG A 359 -10.78 15.23 16.82
C ARG A 359 -11.03 15.19 15.32
N TYR A 360 -10.92 14.04 14.70
CA TYR A 360 -11.22 13.82 13.29
C TYR A 360 -12.66 14.23 12.92
N GLU A 361 -13.65 13.78 13.68
CA GLU A 361 -15.04 14.14 13.44
C GLU A 361 -15.33 15.64 13.60
N ALA A 362 -14.69 16.28 14.59
CA ALA A 362 -14.82 17.73 14.82
C ALA A 362 -14.27 18.53 13.62
N GLU A 363 -13.11 18.18 13.12
CA GLU A 363 -12.50 18.82 11.96
C GLU A 363 -13.33 18.57 10.69
N ARG A 364 -13.83 17.36 10.52
CA ARG A 364 -14.73 16.99 9.42
C ARG A 364 -15.99 17.85 9.42
N ALA A 365 -16.60 18.05 10.58
CA ALA A 365 -17.78 18.91 10.74
C ALA A 365 -17.47 20.39 10.42
N GLU A 366 -16.32 20.91 10.86
CA GLU A 366 -15.90 22.28 10.58
C GLU A 366 -15.65 22.49 9.07
N LYS A 367 -14.90 21.60 8.43
CA LYS A 367 -14.63 21.66 6.99
C LYS A 367 -15.91 21.52 6.17
N ALA A 368 -16.84 20.65 6.55
CA ALA A 368 -18.14 20.52 5.91
C ALA A 368 -18.99 21.81 6.02
N GLN A 369 -18.89 22.53 7.14
CA GLN A 369 -19.55 23.84 7.30
C GLN A 369 -18.92 24.92 6.43
N LYS A 370 -17.59 24.96 6.34
CA LYS A 370 -16.86 25.90 5.47
C LYS A 370 -17.18 25.62 4.00
N ALA A 371 -17.30 24.37 3.62
CA ALA A 371 -17.65 23.94 2.29
C ALA A 371 -19.04 24.36 1.84
N LYS A 372 -20.04 24.30 2.71
CA LYS A 372 -21.41 24.77 2.43
C LYS A 372 -21.53 26.27 2.19
N LYS A 373 -20.54 27.07 2.63
CA LYS A 373 -20.52 28.51 2.47
C LYS A 373 -19.84 28.98 1.19
N SER A 374 -19.10 28.12 0.49
CA SER A 374 -18.45 28.46 -0.76
C SER A 374 -19.31 28.00 -1.93
N ASN A 375 -19.79 28.95 -2.76
CA ASN A 375 -20.48 28.66 -4.02
C ASN A 375 -19.55 28.08 -5.13
N VAL A 376 -18.29 27.80 -4.80
CA VAL A 376 -17.34 27.11 -5.65
C VAL A 376 -17.41 25.66 -5.23
N GLY A 377 -17.81 24.77 -6.13
CA GLY A 377 -18.04 23.35 -5.86
C GLY A 377 -17.02 22.80 -4.89
N VAL A 378 -17.55 22.24 -3.83
CA VAL A 378 -16.79 21.82 -2.65
C VAL A 378 -15.71 20.86 -3.11
N LYS A 379 -14.49 21.36 -3.18
CA LYS A 379 -13.34 20.49 -3.06
C LYS A 379 -13.39 20.04 -1.60
N TYR A 380 -13.91 18.87 -1.34
CA TYR A 380 -13.56 18.15 -0.15
C TYR A 380 -12.07 17.87 -0.28
N GLN A 381 -11.24 18.83 0.12
CA GLN A 381 -9.98 18.41 0.68
C GLN A 381 -10.41 17.57 1.86
N ALA A 382 -10.09 16.33 1.78
CA ALA A 382 -10.30 15.46 2.88
C ALA A 382 -9.70 16.09 4.10
N ILE A 383 -10.26 15.69 5.16
CA ILE A 383 -9.88 16.15 6.44
C ILE A 383 -8.51 15.61 6.68
N ASP A 384 -7.54 16.43 6.38
CA ASP A 384 -6.18 16.24 6.86
C ASP A 384 -6.21 16.52 8.36
N GLY A 385 -6.81 15.62 9.10
CA GLY A 385 -6.47 15.46 10.46
C GLY A 385 -5.05 14.96 10.49
N GLU A 386 -4.33 15.30 11.53
CA GLU A 386 -3.11 14.58 11.86
C GLU A 386 -3.51 13.10 11.94
N GLY A 387 -3.10 12.28 10.98
CA GLY A 387 -3.33 10.84 11.02
C GLY A 387 -2.77 10.25 12.32
N TYR A 388 -3.18 9.06 12.65
CA TYR A 388 -2.51 8.34 13.74
C TYR A 388 -1.09 8.00 13.27
N PHE A 389 -0.10 8.68 13.85
CA PHE A 389 1.32 8.43 13.62
C PHE A 389 1.84 7.59 14.78
N CYS A 390 2.22 6.37 14.47
CA CYS A 390 2.73 5.41 15.43
C CYS A 390 4.21 5.66 15.73
N LYS A 391 4.58 5.55 17.01
CA LYS A 391 5.98 5.73 17.48
C LYS A 391 6.51 4.53 18.24
N GLU A 392 5.68 3.51 18.42
CA GLU A 392 6.00 2.31 19.15
C GLU A 392 6.68 1.27 18.25
N ALA A 393 7.01 0.11 18.82
CA ALA A 393 7.59 -0.97 18.06
C ALA A 393 6.67 -1.43 16.93
N ARG A 394 7.25 -1.59 15.75
CA ARG A 394 6.55 -2.07 14.56
C ARG A 394 5.90 -3.43 14.82
N PRO A 395 4.66 -3.67 14.37
CA PRO A 395 4.14 -5.02 14.26
C PRO A 395 5.09 -5.88 13.40
N GLU A 396 5.20 -7.15 13.72
CA GLU A 396 6.03 -8.10 12.98
C GLU A 396 5.25 -9.40 12.77
N ILE A 397 5.11 -9.82 11.51
CA ILE A 397 4.50 -11.10 11.18
C ILE A 397 5.59 -12.16 11.28
N THR A 398 5.44 -13.09 12.19
CA THR A 398 6.43 -14.13 12.47
C THR A 398 6.22 -15.39 11.65
N GLU A 399 4.96 -15.69 11.29
CA GLU A 399 4.61 -16.81 10.42
C GLU A 399 3.22 -16.58 9.78
N ILE A 400 3.05 -17.11 8.57
CA ILE A 400 1.75 -17.25 7.94
C ILE A 400 1.55 -18.70 7.52
N THR A 401 0.47 -19.31 8.00
CA THR A 401 0.09 -20.67 7.64
C THR A 401 -1.28 -20.69 6.96
N VAL A 402 -1.43 -21.59 5.98
CA VAL A 402 -2.68 -21.85 5.27
C VAL A 402 -2.97 -23.34 5.38
N ASP A 403 -4.17 -23.69 5.80
CA ASP A 403 -4.69 -25.06 5.78
C ASP A 403 -5.90 -25.15 4.86
N ASP A 404 -5.69 -25.70 3.65
CA ASP A 404 -6.74 -25.87 2.65
C ASP A 404 -7.81 -26.88 3.08
N LYS A 405 -7.51 -27.80 4.03
CA LYS A 405 -8.48 -28.81 4.47
C LYS A 405 -9.46 -28.24 5.50
N GLU A 406 -8.93 -27.36 6.36
CA GLU A 406 -9.71 -26.68 7.39
C GLU A 406 -10.17 -25.30 6.90
N ASN A 407 -9.83 -24.90 5.67
CA ASN A 407 -10.14 -23.61 5.05
C ASN A 407 -9.71 -22.41 5.90
N THR A 408 -8.51 -22.50 6.54
CA THR A 408 -8.06 -21.47 7.46
C THR A 408 -6.80 -20.76 6.99
N ILE A 409 -6.68 -19.48 7.38
CA ILE A 409 -5.46 -18.68 7.24
C ILE A 409 -5.09 -18.17 8.62
N THR A 410 -3.86 -18.42 9.07
CA THR A 410 -3.35 -17.93 10.34
C THR A 410 -2.19 -16.97 10.09
N VAL A 411 -2.19 -15.84 10.80
CA VAL A 411 -1.12 -14.85 10.82
C VAL A 411 -0.62 -14.72 12.25
N ASP A 412 0.52 -15.33 12.54
CA ASP A 412 1.21 -15.15 13.80
C ASP A 412 2.03 -13.87 13.77
N SER A 413 1.96 -13.08 14.84
CA SER A 413 2.58 -11.76 14.85
C SER A 413 2.91 -11.27 16.25
N ASP A 414 3.97 -10.46 16.35
CA ASP A 414 4.40 -9.74 17.54
C ASP A 414 4.05 -8.25 17.47
N ASN A 415 3.96 -7.58 18.63
CA ASN A 415 3.61 -6.14 18.74
C ASN A 415 2.28 -5.77 18.07
N THR A 416 1.33 -6.70 18.06
CA THR A 416 0.05 -6.61 17.36
C THR A 416 -1.10 -6.65 18.36
N ALA A 417 -2.12 -5.85 18.11
CA ALA A 417 -3.35 -5.83 18.89
C ALA A 417 -4.47 -6.62 18.21
N ILE A 418 -4.69 -6.40 16.91
CA ILE A 418 -5.75 -7.03 16.14
C ILE A 418 -5.29 -7.37 14.72
N VAL A 419 -5.94 -8.36 14.13
CA VAL A 419 -5.87 -8.67 12.69
C VAL A 419 -7.24 -8.41 12.06
N ARG A 420 -7.28 -7.61 11.02
CA ARG A 420 -8.48 -7.27 10.23
C ARG A 420 -8.42 -8.03 8.92
N TRP A 421 -9.49 -8.71 8.56
CA TRP A 421 -9.59 -9.54 7.36
C TRP A 421 -10.48 -8.87 6.33
N ILE A 422 -9.92 -8.66 5.14
CA ILE A 422 -10.56 -7.92 4.04
C ILE A 422 -10.81 -8.87 2.88
N SER A 423 -12.03 -8.85 2.34
CA SER A 423 -12.40 -9.55 1.11
C SER A 423 -13.26 -8.64 0.25
N ASP A 424 -13.02 -8.58 -1.06
CA ASP A 424 -13.68 -7.68 -2.01
C ASP A 424 -13.75 -6.21 -1.52
N GLY A 425 -12.66 -5.74 -0.90
CA GLY A 425 -12.54 -4.39 -0.35
C GLY A 425 -13.38 -4.11 0.90
N LYS A 426 -13.95 -5.13 1.54
CA LYS A 426 -14.78 -5.01 2.74
C LYS A 426 -14.16 -5.74 3.92
N LEU A 427 -14.29 -5.15 5.09
CA LEU A 427 -13.96 -5.81 6.35
C LEU A 427 -14.96 -6.94 6.59
N ILE A 428 -14.49 -8.19 6.57
CA ILE A 428 -15.32 -9.37 6.83
C ILE A 428 -15.18 -9.91 8.26
N ALA A 429 -13.98 -9.77 8.85
CA ALA A 429 -13.72 -10.20 10.21
C ALA A 429 -12.66 -9.33 10.89
N THR A 430 -12.65 -9.34 12.21
CA THR A 430 -11.54 -8.83 13.03
C THR A 430 -11.30 -9.83 14.16
N THR A 431 -10.03 -10.22 14.35
CA THR A 431 -9.60 -11.16 15.38
C THR A 431 -8.58 -10.51 16.31
N LYS A 432 -8.44 -11.03 17.54
CA LYS A 432 -7.32 -10.63 18.40
C LYS A 432 -6.01 -11.13 17.80
N ALA A 433 -4.92 -10.43 18.08
CA ALA A 433 -3.60 -10.89 17.69
C ALA A 433 -3.25 -12.27 18.26
N SER A 434 -3.72 -12.57 19.47
CA SER A 434 -3.52 -13.90 20.10
C SER A 434 -4.31 -15.03 19.41
N ASP A 435 -5.17 -14.69 18.47
CA ASP A 435 -5.99 -15.60 17.67
C ASP A 435 -6.04 -14.99 16.25
N GLY A 436 -4.85 -14.90 15.64
CA GLY A 436 -4.65 -14.30 14.31
C GLY A 436 -5.15 -15.18 13.16
N MET A 437 -6.19 -15.98 13.37
CA MET A 437 -6.75 -16.94 12.40
C MET A 437 -8.12 -16.48 11.91
N ILE A 438 -8.39 -16.76 10.63
CA ILE A 438 -9.73 -16.74 10.04
C ILE A 438 -10.08 -18.14 9.52
N ASP A 439 -11.29 -18.60 9.86
CA ASP A 439 -11.92 -19.76 9.25
C ASP A 439 -12.86 -19.26 8.13
N LEU A 440 -12.51 -19.55 6.88
CA LEU A 440 -13.23 -19.04 5.70
C LEU A 440 -14.63 -19.63 5.57
N ASP A 441 -14.88 -20.79 6.20
CA ASP A 441 -16.19 -21.43 6.19
C ASP A 441 -17.25 -20.58 6.91
N ASP A 442 -16.84 -19.81 7.92
CA ASP A 442 -17.72 -18.91 8.67
C ASP A 442 -18.15 -17.68 7.84
N TYR A 443 -17.46 -17.39 6.74
CA TYR A 443 -17.65 -16.19 5.92
C TYR A 443 -18.04 -16.45 4.47
N LYS A 444 -18.42 -17.68 4.11
CA LYS A 444 -18.76 -18.07 2.73
C LYS A 444 -19.76 -17.14 2.03
N ASP A 445 -20.71 -16.58 2.77
CA ASP A 445 -21.74 -15.68 2.24
C ASP A 445 -21.18 -14.30 1.80
N VAL A 446 -20.02 -13.90 2.31
CA VAL A 446 -19.39 -12.59 2.06
C VAL A 446 -17.98 -12.70 1.48
N LEU A 447 -17.50 -13.94 1.34
CA LEU A 447 -16.19 -14.23 0.79
C LEU A 447 -16.16 -13.97 -0.72
N GLY A 448 -15.22 -13.13 -1.15
CA GLY A 448 -14.98 -12.86 -2.57
C GLY A 448 -13.90 -13.74 -3.19
N GLY A 449 -13.26 -13.24 -4.23
CA GLY A 449 -12.17 -13.95 -4.92
C GLY A 449 -10.82 -13.90 -4.22
N TYR A 450 -10.70 -13.17 -3.11
CA TYR A 450 -9.47 -13.08 -2.32
C TYR A 450 -9.76 -12.74 -0.87
N VAL A 451 -8.78 -12.99 -0.01
CA VAL A 451 -8.70 -12.47 1.37
C VAL A 451 -7.33 -11.85 1.58
N ARG A 452 -7.24 -10.79 2.35
CA ARG A 452 -5.98 -10.20 2.82
C ARG A 452 -6.09 -9.77 4.27
N ALA A 453 -4.97 -9.72 4.97
CA ALA A 453 -4.91 -9.28 6.37
C ALA A 453 -4.33 -7.85 6.49
N GLU A 454 -4.86 -7.11 7.46
CA GLU A 454 -4.31 -5.86 7.96
C GLU A 454 -3.98 -6.06 9.45
N VAL A 455 -2.70 -6.12 9.77
CA VAL A 455 -2.18 -6.43 11.10
C VAL A 455 -1.86 -5.12 11.82
N PHE A 456 -2.70 -4.74 12.77
CA PHE A 456 -2.60 -3.45 13.47
C PHE A 456 -1.98 -3.63 14.87
N GLY A 457 -1.02 -2.76 15.17
CA GLY A 457 -0.44 -2.55 16.48
C GLY A 457 -0.15 -1.08 16.75
N GLU A 458 0.34 -0.75 17.95
CA GLU A 458 0.67 0.63 18.31
C GLU A 458 1.80 1.22 17.46
N GLY A 459 2.63 0.38 16.85
CA GLY A 459 3.69 0.77 15.93
C GLY A 459 3.26 0.92 14.47
N GLY A 460 1.99 0.71 14.11
CA GLY A 460 1.49 0.87 12.74
C GLY A 460 0.64 -0.28 12.23
N VAL A 461 0.53 -0.36 10.90
CA VAL A 461 -0.24 -1.40 10.20
C VAL A 461 0.63 -2.10 9.18
N ILE A 462 0.61 -3.43 9.21
CA ILE A 462 1.14 -4.27 8.13
C ILE A 462 -0.02 -4.74 7.25
N TYR A 463 0.16 -4.69 5.95
CA TYR A 463 -0.78 -5.15 4.94
C TYR A 463 -0.17 -6.35 4.22
N THR A 464 -0.83 -7.52 4.28
CA THR A 464 -0.39 -8.69 3.49
C THR A 464 -0.75 -8.51 2.02
N GLN A 465 -0.05 -9.24 1.16
CA GLN A 465 -0.57 -9.52 -0.18
C GLN A 465 -1.82 -10.41 -0.07
N ALA A 466 -2.61 -10.46 -1.14
CA ALA A 466 -3.86 -11.18 -1.13
C ALA A 466 -3.65 -12.70 -1.29
N PHE A 467 -4.37 -13.47 -0.49
CA PHE A 467 -4.59 -14.89 -0.68
C PHE A 467 -5.74 -15.04 -1.69
N THR A 468 -5.47 -15.59 -2.86
CA THR A 468 -6.50 -15.77 -3.89
C THR A 468 -7.30 -17.04 -3.62
N ILE A 469 -8.62 -16.94 -3.69
CA ILE A 469 -9.56 -18.01 -3.37
C ILE A 469 -10.05 -18.67 -4.67
N ASN A 470 -9.96 -20.01 -4.75
CA ASN A 470 -10.40 -20.82 -5.89
C ASN A 470 -9.81 -20.34 -7.24
N ALA A 471 -8.53 -19.97 -7.25
CA ALA A 471 -7.86 -19.44 -8.45
C ALA A 471 -7.89 -20.42 -9.63
N GLU A 472 -7.73 -21.74 -9.38
CA GLU A 472 -7.73 -22.76 -10.43
C GLU A 472 -9.10 -22.95 -11.10
N GLU A 473 -10.19 -22.89 -10.34
CA GLU A 473 -11.55 -23.00 -10.89
C GLU A 473 -11.91 -21.78 -11.76
N LYS A 474 -11.41 -20.59 -11.39
CA LYS A 474 -11.70 -19.35 -12.11
C LYS A 474 -10.85 -19.15 -13.35
N ALA A 475 -9.65 -19.70 -13.40
CA ALA A 475 -8.76 -19.65 -14.57
C ALA A 475 -9.39 -20.28 -15.84
N GLU A 476 -10.31 -21.22 -15.71
CA GLU A 476 -11.09 -21.78 -16.83
C GLU A 476 -12.24 -20.88 -17.31
N GLN A 477 -12.66 -19.90 -16.53
CA GLN A 477 -13.73 -18.96 -16.87
C GLN A 477 -13.23 -17.74 -17.64
N LYS A 478 -13.00 -17.93 -18.92
CA LYS A 478 -13.01 -16.93 -20.01
C LYS A 478 -12.14 -15.69 -19.86
N ASN A 479 -11.15 -15.63 -20.73
CA ASN A 479 -10.67 -14.44 -21.44
C ASN A 479 -11.80 -13.48 -21.84
N ILE A 480 -12.29 -12.65 -20.96
CA ILE A 480 -12.95 -11.41 -21.33
C ILE A 480 -11.81 -10.43 -21.62
N SER A 481 -11.21 -10.55 -22.81
CA SER A 481 -10.31 -9.53 -23.31
C SER A 481 -11.11 -8.22 -23.34
N ILE A 482 -10.82 -7.33 -22.42
CA ILE A 482 -11.27 -5.92 -22.52
C ILE A 482 -10.46 -5.35 -23.69
N ASN A 483 -11.00 -5.50 -24.89
CA ASN A 483 -10.39 -4.99 -26.11
C ASN A 483 -10.65 -3.49 -26.17
N LEU A 484 -9.88 -2.73 -25.38
CA LEU A 484 -9.85 -1.28 -25.51
C LEU A 484 -9.21 -0.96 -26.87
N GLY A 485 -10.02 -0.51 -27.80
CA GLY A 485 -9.54 -0.06 -29.09
C GLY A 485 -8.55 1.09 -28.92
N MET A 486 -7.58 1.21 -29.81
CA MET A 486 -6.58 2.29 -29.80
C MET A 486 -7.23 3.69 -29.75
N PHE A 487 -8.45 3.84 -30.28
CA PHE A 487 -9.23 5.09 -30.23
C PHE A 487 -9.77 5.43 -28.85
N ASP A 488 -10.12 4.44 -28.04
CA ASP A 488 -10.62 4.67 -26.69
C ASP A 488 -9.51 5.26 -25.79
N PHE A 489 -8.29 4.76 -25.90
CA PHE A 489 -7.13 5.35 -25.21
C PHE A 489 -6.88 6.81 -25.64
N ILE A 490 -6.97 7.13 -26.92
CA ILE A 490 -6.74 8.49 -27.42
C ILE A 490 -7.80 9.47 -26.95
N ILE A 491 -9.08 9.11 -27.04
CA ILE A 491 -10.20 9.98 -26.61
C ILE A 491 -10.11 10.27 -25.10
N MET A 492 -9.65 9.34 -24.38
CA MET A 492 -9.59 9.32 -22.94
C MET A 492 -8.40 10.12 -22.44
N ASP A 493 -7.23 9.99 -23.05
CA ASP A 493 -6.09 10.84 -22.81
C ASP A 493 -6.41 12.30 -23.20
N LEU A 494 -7.10 12.54 -24.28
CA LEU A 494 -7.57 13.88 -24.66
C LEU A 494 -8.50 14.50 -23.62
N ASN A 495 -9.44 13.75 -23.06
CA ASN A 495 -10.33 14.25 -21.99
C ASN A 495 -9.55 14.59 -20.71
N MET A 496 -8.54 13.81 -20.37
CA MET A 496 -7.63 14.09 -19.25
C MET A 496 -6.81 15.36 -19.53
N TYR A 497 -6.23 15.53 -20.73
CA TYR A 497 -5.51 16.73 -21.15
C TYR A 497 -6.38 17.99 -21.10
N PHE A 498 -7.62 17.92 -21.58
CA PHE A 498 -8.55 19.04 -21.48
C PHE A 498 -8.92 19.37 -20.04
N GLY A 499 -9.07 18.40 -19.18
CA GLY A 499 -9.31 18.57 -17.75
C GLY A 499 -8.12 19.24 -17.03
N LEU A 500 -6.89 18.89 -17.38
CA LEU A 500 -5.65 19.49 -16.85
C LEU A 500 -5.46 20.91 -17.38
N LEU A 501 -5.68 21.14 -18.68
CA LEU A 501 -5.60 22.47 -19.29
C LEU A 501 -6.62 23.41 -18.66
N ALA A 502 -7.87 22.99 -18.48
CA ALA A 502 -8.90 23.77 -17.83
C ALA A 502 -8.55 24.12 -16.37
N ARG A 503 -7.89 23.20 -15.63
CA ARG A 503 -7.41 23.45 -14.26
C ARG A 503 -6.23 24.41 -14.24
N GLY A 504 -5.25 24.25 -15.16
CA GLY A 504 -4.12 25.16 -15.30
C GLY A 504 -4.57 26.59 -15.65
N ILE A 505 -5.49 26.74 -16.58
CA ILE A 505 -6.08 28.04 -16.94
C ILE A 505 -6.80 28.64 -15.71
N LYS A 506 -7.59 27.85 -14.98
CA LYS A 506 -8.30 28.33 -13.79
C LYS A 506 -7.35 28.75 -12.65
N ALA A 507 -6.20 28.10 -12.53
CA ALA A 507 -5.16 28.46 -11.54
C ALA A 507 -4.41 29.75 -11.91
N LEU A 508 -4.38 30.12 -13.18
CA LEU A 508 -3.76 31.39 -13.65
C LEU A 508 -4.68 32.62 -13.42
N PHE A 509 -5.98 32.40 -13.22
CA PHE A 509 -6.97 33.46 -13.03
C PHE A 509 -7.55 33.53 -11.61
N ASN A 510 -7.08 32.70 -10.68
CA ASN A 510 -7.33 32.75 -9.23
C ASN A 510 -6.03 33.08 -8.49
#